data_31c41dd32fd2a516f2cea601ac726fce
#
_entry.id   31c41dd32fd2a516f2cea601ac726fce
#
_cell.length_a   1.000
_cell.length_b   1.000
_cell.length_c   1.000
_cell.angle_alpha   90.00
_cell.angle_beta   90.00
_cell.angle_gamma   90.00
#
_symmetry.space_group_name_H-M   'P 1'
#
loop_
_entity.id
_entity.type
_entity.pdbx_description
1 polymer ?
#
loop_
_entity_poly.entity_id
_entity_poly.type
_entity_poly.pdbx_seq_one_letter_code
_entity_poly.pdbx_strand_id
1 'polypeptide(L)'
;MTDLPVTEVLADDGEPIAVPLGSRTRSTARRVTDALLGYLFLLPALVVFGLFAFFPLGRLVFDSVHRQPRFLNRPPTYQGFGQLKDTLTSDQFTSGLTHSAQFMLYSVPLGLVLGVLLAVAAHRRLRGIKVFQAIFSSTVASSVAVASVIFFTLVNPQVGYFKDVSWLSLDQPQSAMFSVALSSVWQNLGLTFIIVLAALQAVPEELNEAATLDGFGAVRRFFRITVPLISPALLFLAIVLVISALQAYAQIEVL
;
A
#
# COMPACT_ATOMS: atom_id res chain seq x y z
N MET A 1 -54.70 17.26 -3.76
CA MET A 1 -54.14 17.80 -5.00
C MET A 1 -52.76 18.28 -4.62
N THR A 2 -51.74 17.43 -4.81
CA THR A 2 -50.37 17.74 -4.44
C THR A 2 -49.65 18.19 -5.71
N ASP A 3 -49.28 19.48 -5.73
CA ASP A 3 -48.53 20.08 -6.82
C ASP A 3 -47.18 19.38 -6.96
N LEU A 4 -46.99 18.65 -8.06
CA LEU A 4 -45.72 18.08 -8.43
C LEU A 4 -44.81 19.19 -8.98
N PRO A 5 -43.53 19.24 -8.61
CA PRO A 5 -42.61 20.21 -9.19
C PRO A 5 -42.48 19.94 -10.70
N VAL A 6 -42.73 20.93 -11.52
CA VAL A 6 -42.60 20.93 -12.98
C VAL A 6 -41.43 21.82 -13.36
N THR A 7 -40.57 21.34 -14.25
CA THR A 7 -39.60 22.20 -14.95
C THR A 7 -40.22 22.66 -16.26
N GLU A 8 -40.27 23.97 -16.45
CA GLU A 8 -40.66 24.58 -17.73
C GLU A 8 -39.51 24.47 -18.72
N VAL A 9 -39.71 23.72 -19.79
CA VAL A 9 -38.81 23.69 -20.95
C VAL A 9 -39.56 24.38 -22.10
N LEU A 10 -38.97 25.38 -22.72
CA LEU A 10 -39.54 26.05 -23.88
C LEU A 10 -39.45 25.12 -25.09
N ALA A 11 -40.58 24.93 -25.78
CA ALA A 11 -40.64 24.31 -27.09
C ALA A 11 -39.99 25.21 -28.16
N ASP A 12 -39.71 24.71 -29.33
CA ASP A 12 -39.08 25.41 -30.45
C ASP A 12 -39.98 26.59 -30.99
N ASP A 13 -41.26 26.60 -30.62
CA ASP A 13 -42.26 27.62 -30.89
C ASP A 13 -42.47 28.63 -29.73
N GLY A 14 -41.69 28.50 -28.66
CA GLY A 14 -41.72 29.40 -27.50
C GLY A 14 -42.85 29.14 -26.50
N GLU A 15 -43.67 28.09 -26.67
CA GLU A 15 -44.66 27.71 -25.66
C GLU A 15 -44.05 26.88 -24.53
N PRO A 16 -44.42 27.16 -23.26
CA PRO A 16 -43.89 26.38 -22.13
C PRO A 16 -44.51 24.98 -22.08
N ILE A 17 -43.69 23.93 -22.29
CA ILE A 17 -44.08 22.54 -22.08
C ILE A 17 -43.78 22.18 -20.62
N ALA A 18 -44.84 21.91 -19.85
CA ALA A 18 -44.70 21.36 -18.51
C ALA A 18 -44.26 19.89 -18.58
N VAL A 19 -42.95 19.62 -18.37
CA VAL A 19 -42.45 18.28 -18.27
C VAL A 19 -42.60 17.81 -16.81
N PRO A 20 -43.43 16.82 -16.52
CA PRO A 20 -43.55 16.30 -15.17
C PRO A 20 -42.21 15.65 -14.79
N LEU A 21 -41.54 16.20 -13.79
CA LEU A 21 -40.43 15.53 -13.13
C LEU A 21 -40.99 14.27 -12.43
N GLY A 22 -41.08 13.21 -13.18
CA GLY A 22 -41.53 11.93 -12.67
C GLY A 22 -40.58 11.49 -11.55
N SER A 23 -40.92 11.84 -10.31
CA SER A 23 -40.42 11.14 -9.15
C SER A 23 -40.96 9.70 -9.24
N ARG A 24 -40.24 8.83 -9.95
CA ARG A 24 -40.47 7.39 -9.84
C ARG A 24 -40.23 7.01 -8.40
N THR A 25 -41.24 7.12 -7.56
CA THR A 25 -41.29 6.46 -6.26
C THR A 25 -41.17 4.96 -6.54
N ARG A 26 -39.92 4.44 -6.53
CA ARG A 26 -39.68 3.02 -6.63
C ARG A 26 -40.48 2.33 -5.55
N SER A 27 -41.44 1.48 -5.91
CA SER A 27 -42.27 0.76 -4.96
C SER A 27 -41.36 0.01 -3.99
N THR A 28 -41.77 -0.06 -2.73
CA THR A 28 -41.02 -0.73 -1.64
C THR A 28 -40.61 -2.14 -2.04
N ALA A 29 -41.47 -2.85 -2.79
CA ALA A 29 -41.20 -4.18 -3.32
C ALA A 29 -39.99 -4.19 -4.28
N ARG A 30 -39.85 -3.23 -5.18
CA ARG A 30 -38.67 -3.13 -6.07
C ARG A 30 -37.40 -2.84 -5.30
N ARG A 31 -37.45 -2.01 -4.25
CA ARG A 31 -36.28 -1.75 -3.40
C ARG A 31 -35.82 -2.99 -2.67
N VAL A 32 -36.75 -3.81 -2.18
CA VAL A 32 -36.42 -5.10 -1.52
C VAL A 32 -35.83 -6.09 -2.52
N THR A 33 -36.38 -6.19 -3.73
CA THR A 33 -35.85 -7.06 -4.77
C THR A 33 -34.45 -6.61 -5.23
N ASP A 34 -34.25 -5.32 -5.43
CA ASP A 34 -32.95 -4.76 -5.81
C ASP A 34 -31.90 -5.00 -4.71
N ALA A 35 -32.29 -4.88 -3.43
CA ALA A 35 -31.42 -5.19 -2.29
C ALA A 35 -31.08 -6.69 -2.20
N LEU A 36 -32.09 -7.56 -2.38
CA LEU A 36 -31.87 -9.02 -2.39
C LEU A 36 -30.94 -9.45 -3.51
N LEU A 37 -31.10 -8.91 -4.71
CA LEU A 37 -30.19 -9.15 -5.81
C LEU A 37 -28.78 -8.67 -5.49
N GLY A 38 -28.64 -7.48 -4.86
CA GLY A 38 -27.35 -6.96 -4.40
C GLY A 38 -26.66 -7.91 -3.40
N TYR A 39 -27.39 -8.41 -2.40
CA TYR A 39 -26.85 -9.39 -1.46
C TYR A 39 -26.51 -10.73 -2.12
N LEU A 40 -27.30 -11.19 -3.10
CA LEU A 40 -27.03 -12.39 -3.85
C LEU A 40 -25.70 -12.29 -4.64
N PHE A 41 -25.44 -11.14 -5.26
CA PHE A 41 -24.16 -10.89 -5.94
C PHE A 41 -22.98 -10.78 -4.98
N LEU A 42 -23.20 -10.28 -3.75
CA LEU A 42 -22.17 -10.22 -2.72
C LEU A 42 -21.91 -11.58 -2.02
N LEU A 43 -22.86 -12.50 -2.10
CA LEU A 43 -22.81 -13.78 -1.38
C LEU A 43 -21.54 -14.60 -1.67
N PRO A 44 -21.07 -14.78 -2.92
CA PRO A 44 -19.84 -15.52 -3.19
C PRO A 44 -18.63 -14.87 -2.50
N ALA A 45 -18.52 -13.55 -2.55
CA ALA A 45 -17.45 -12.81 -1.89
C ALA A 45 -17.55 -12.93 -0.36
N LEU A 46 -18.76 -12.81 0.21
CA LEU A 46 -18.99 -12.96 1.65
C LEU A 46 -18.65 -14.37 2.15
N VAL A 47 -18.95 -15.42 1.37
CA VAL A 47 -18.56 -16.80 1.72
C VAL A 47 -17.04 -16.94 1.75
N VAL A 48 -16.33 -16.43 0.74
CA VAL A 48 -14.86 -16.47 0.70
C VAL A 48 -14.27 -15.68 1.87
N PHE A 49 -14.73 -14.47 2.12
CA PHE A 49 -14.27 -13.67 3.26
C PHE A 49 -14.63 -14.34 4.60
N GLY A 50 -15.82 -14.94 4.70
CA GLY A 50 -16.26 -15.69 5.89
C GLY A 50 -15.30 -16.82 6.24
N LEU A 51 -14.93 -17.64 5.23
CA LEU A 51 -14.09 -18.81 5.42
C LEU A 51 -12.61 -18.45 5.60
N PHE A 52 -12.08 -17.51 4.84
CA PHE A 52 -10.63 -17.25 4.77
C PHE A 52 -10.17 -16.04 5.58
N ALA A 53 -11.06 -15.13 5.96
CA ALA A 53 -10.72 -13.97 6.79
C ALA A 53 -11.42 -14.02 8.16
N PHE A 54 -12.74 -14.08 8.20
CA PHE A 54 -13.48 -13.97 9.46
C PHE A 54 -13.35 -15.22 10.35
N PHE A 55 -13.35 -16.42 9.78
CA PHE A 55 -13.19 -17.66 10.55
C PHE A 55 -11.78 -17.75 11.19
N PRO A 56 -10.64 -17.53 10.47
CA PRO A 56 -9.32 -17.50 11.09
C PRO A 56 -9.17 -16.35 12.11
N LEU A 57 -9.77 -15.19 11.85
CA LEU A 57 -9.76 -14.07 12.79
C LEU A 57 -10.48 -14.43 14.09
N GLY A 58 -11.68 -15.03 14.00
CA GLY A 58 -12.42 -15.53 15.18
C GLY A 58 -11.64 -16.57 15.96
N ARG A 59 -10.96 -17.48 15.25
CA ARG A 59 -10.10 -18.49 15.88
C ARG A 59 -8.87 -17.86 16.55
N LEU A 60 -8.26 -16.87 15.94
CA LEU A 60 -7.15 -16.13 16.54
C LEU A 60 -7.56 -15.45 17.86
N VAL A 61 -8.73 -14.82 17.89
CA VAL A 61 -9.28 -14.23 19.12
C VAL A 61 -9.54 -15.31 20.17
N PHE A 62 -10.12 -16.47 19.78
CA PHE A 62 -10.33 -17.60 20.69
C PHE A 62 -8.99 -18.13 21.23
N ASP A 63 -8.00 -18.36 20.37
CA ASP A 63 -6.69 -18.89 20.75
C ASP A 63 -5.89 -17.88 21.61
N SER A 64 -6.15 -16.56 21.47
CA SER A 64 -5.47 -15.53 22.28
C SER A 64 -5.81 -15.60 23.77
N VAL A 65 -7.00 -16.11 24.12
CA VAL A 65 -7.46 -16.28 25.50
C VAL A 65 -7.40 -17.74 26.01
N HIS A 66 -7.05 -18.68 25.12
CA HIS A 66 -6.93 -20.10 25.43
C HIS A 66 -5.52 -20.60 25.15
N ARG A 67 -4.87 -21.16 26.17
CA ARG A 67 -3.54 -21.78 25.98
C ARG A 67 -3.68 -23.13 25.32
N GLN A 68 -3.10 -23.28 24.14
CA GLN A 68 -3.05 -24.56 23.45
C GLN A 68 -2.07 -25.50 24.19
N PRO A 69 -2.49 -26.75 24.54
CA PRO A 69 -1.62 -27.69 25.20
C PRO A 69 -0.52 -28.16 24.23
N ARG A 70 0.70 -28.38 24.75
CA ARG A 70 1.81 -28.97 23.98
C ARG A 70 1.54 -30.39 23.49
N PHE A 71 0.60 -31.10 24.07
CA PHE A 71 0.22 -32.47 23.73
C PHE A 71 -1.19 -32.50 23.15
N LEU A 72 -1.37 -33.21 22.03
CA LEU A 72 -2.65 -33.29 21.29
C LEU A 72 -3.87 -33.79 22.09
N ASN A 73 -3.66 -34.43 23.22
CA ASN A 73 -4.73 -35.08 24.01
C ASN A 73 -5.29 -34.25 25.16
N ARG A 74 -4.98 -32.97 25.26
CA ARG A 74 -5.57 -32.11 26.31
C ARG A 74 -6.39 -30.99 25.68
N PRO A 75 -7.56 -30.66 26.23
CA PRO A 75 -8.34 -29.53 25.75
C PRO A 75 -7.64 -28.21 26.03
N PRO A 76 -7.87 -27.18 25.19
CA PRO A 76 -7.33 -25.85 25.44
C PRO A 76 -7.84 -25.31 26.78
N THR A 77 -6.95 -24.69 27.56
CA THR A 77 -7.29 -24.16 28.87
C THR A 77 -7.50 -22.65 28.79
N TYR A 78 -8.64 -22.18 29.28
CA TYR A 78 -8.93 -20.76 29.36
C TYR A 78 -7.99 -20.07 30.34
N GLN A 79 -7.23 -19.08 29.88
CA GLN A 79 -6.30 -18.25 30.69
C GLN A 79 -6.68 -16.76 30.69
N GLY A 80 -7.76 -16.40 30.03
CA GLY A 80 -8.12 -14.99 29.86
C GLY A 80 -6.99 -14.17 29.21
N PHE A 81 -6.74 -12.98 29.71
CA PHE A 81 -5.70 -12.09 29.18
C PHE A 81 -4.28 -12.40 29.69
N GLY A 82 -4.10 -13.41 30.55
CA GLY A 82 -2.78 -13.77 31.09
C GLY A 82 -1.77 -14.10 30.01
N GLN A 83 -2.15 -14.97 29.06
CA GLN A 83 -1.30 -15.34 27.92
C GLN A 83 -0.91 -14.13 27.06
N LEU A 84 -1.85 -13.22 26.81
CA LEU A 84 -1.58 -12.00 26.05
C LEU A 84 -0.56 -11.11 26.77
N LYS A 85 -0.74 -10.94 28.09
CA LYS A 85 0.21 -10.18 28.92
C LYS A 85 1.60 -10.81 28.89
N ASP A 86 1.70 -12.12 29.10
CA ASP A 86 2.97 -12.85 29.10
C ASP A 86 3.68 -12.70 27.74
N THR A 87 2.93 -12.75 26.63
CA THR A 87 3.48 -12.55 25.28
C THR A 87 3.97 -11.12 25.08
N LEU A 88 3.16 -10.12 25.42
CA LEU A 88 3.50 -8.70 25.24
C LEU A 88 4.68 -8.25 26.10
N THR A 89 4.89 -8.90 27.26
CA THR A 89 6.01 -8.60 28.16
C THR A 89 7.23 -9.50 27.95
N SER A 90 7.17 -10.44 26.99
CA SER A 90 8.30 -11.34 26.70
C SER A 90 9.42 -10.60 25.97
N ASP A 91 10.67 -10.98 26.29
CA ASP A 91 11.86 -10.46 25.61
C ASP A 91 11.83 -10.76 24.09
N GLN A 92 11.22 -11.87 23.71
CA GLN A 92 11.08 -12.25 22.32
C GLN A 92 10.16 -11.28 21.55
N PHE A 93 9.06 -10.83 22.17
CA PHE A 93 8.15 -9.88 21.56
C PHE A 93 8.79 -8.49 21.42
N THR A 94 9.44 -8.00 22.49
CA THR A 94 10.12 -6.69 22.48
C THR A 94 11.29 -6.66 21.49
N SER A 95 12.05 -7.74 21.40
CA SER A 95 13.12 -7.89 20.40
C SER A 95 12.55 -7.92 18.99
N GLY A 96 11.49 -8.70 18.75
CA GLY A 96 10.80 -8.74 17.44
C GLY A 96 10.26 -7.39 17.03
N LEU A 97 9.64 -6.63 17.96
CA LEU A 97 9.16 -5.28 17.69
C LEU A 97 10.29 -4.31 17.33
N THR A 98 11.42 -4.42 18.03
CA THR A 98 12.61 -3.61 17.76
C THR A 98 13.17 -3.89 16.37
N HIS A 99 13.31 -5.17 15.99
CA HIS A 99 13.76 -5.55 14.64
C HIS A 99 12.79 -5.08 13.55
N SER A 100 11.49 -5.20 13.78
CA SER A 100 10.46 -4.69 12.85
C SER A 100 10.55 -3.16 12.70
N ALA A 101 10.76 -2.43 13.80
CA ALA A 101 10.94 -0.99 13.77
C ALA A 101 12.23 -0.58 13.03
N GLN A 102 13.34 -1.29 13.24
CA GLN A 102 14.60 -1.07 12.51
C GLN A 102 14.43 -1.35 11.01
N PHE A 103 13.79 -2.46 10.65
CA PHE A 103 13.51 -2.79 9.26
C PHE A 103 12.66 -1.70 8.59
N MET A 104 11.60 -1.25 9.24
CA MET A 104 10.74 -0.16 8.76
C MET A 104 11.54 1.14 8.60
N LEU A 105 12.41 1.46 9.56
CA LEU A 105 13.24 2.68 9.53
C LEU A 105 14.23 2.67 8.36
N TYR A 106 14.74 1.50 7.95
CA TYR A 106 15.62 1.38 6.79
C TYR A 106 14.83 1.34 5.48
N SER A 107 13.77 0.54 5.41
CA SER A 107 13.06 0.30 4.15
C SER A 107 12.17 1.45 3.71
N VAL A 108 11.38 2.07 4.61
CA VAL A 108 10.38 3.08 4.25
C VAL A 108 11.02 4.40 3.78
N PRO A 109 11.93 5.05 4.55
CA PRO A 109 12.52 6.29 4.10
C PRO A 109 13.37 6.12 2.84
N LEU A 110 14.14 5.02 2.76
CA LEU A 110 14.99 4.74 1.61
C LEU A 110 14.14 4.50 0.36
N GLY A 111 13.06 3.71 0.48
CA GLY A 111 12.12 3.46 -0.61
C GLY A 111 11.43 4.73 -1.12
N LEU A 112 10.98 5.60 -0.21
CA LEU A 112 10.39 6.89 -0.57
C LEU A 112 11.39 7.80 -1.26
N VAL A 113 12.58 7.97 -0.69
CA VAL A 113 13.61 8.85 -1.25
C VAL A 113 14.04 8.38 -2.63
N LEU A 114 14.36 7.08 -2.78
CA LEU A 114 14.76 6.53 -4.08
C LEU A 114 13.63 6.62 -5.11
N GLY A 115 12.39 6.28 -4.72
CA GLY A 115 11.23 6.40 -5.61
C GLY A 115 10.98 7.83 -6.09
N VAL A 116 11.07 8.81 -5.18
CA VAL A 116 10.96 10.24 -5.54
C VAL A 116 12.09 10.67 -6.46
N LEU A 117 13.34 10.32 -6.15
CA LEU A 117 14.49 10.69 -7.00
C LEU A 117 14.37 10.11 -8.41
N LEU A 118 13.99 8.84 -8.53
CA LEU A 118 13.79 8.19 -9.82
C LEU A 118 12.61 8.80 -10.58
N ALA A 119 11.50 9.10 -9.90
CA ALA A 119 10.33 9.73 -10.53
C ALA A 119 10.65 11.14 -11.02
N VAL A 120 11.39 11.94 -10.23
CA VAL A 120 11.87 13.28 -10.66
C VAL A 120 12.80 13.17 -11.85
N ALA A 121 13.71 12.19 -11.87
CA ALA A 121 14.59 11.96 -13.02
C ALA A 121 13.79 11.55 -14.27
N ALA A 122 12.77 10.71 -14.09
CA ALA A 122 11.90 10.21 -15.16
C ALA A 122 10.85 11.23 -15.64
N HIS A 123 10.56 12.26 -14.84
CA HIS A 123 9.63 13.33 -15.21
C HIS A 123 10.22 14.25 -16.30
N ARG A 124 11.53 14.23 -16.47
CA ARG A 124 12.21 15.03 -17.50
C ARG A 124 11.88 14.51 -18.90
N ARG A 125 11.64 15.42 -19.86
CA ARG A 125 11.36 15.09 -21.28
C ARG A 125 12.67 14.73 -22.01
N LEU A 126 13.26 13.56 -21.68
CA LEU A 126 14.49 13.06 -22.31
C LEU A 126 14.18 11.97 -23.34
N ARG A 127 15.04 11.86 -24.36
CA ARG A 127 14.98 10.74 -25.32
C ARG A 127 15.24 9.43 -24.57
N GLY A 128 14.41 8.40 -24.82
CA GLY A 128 14.54 7.08 -24.16
C GLY A 128 13.89 6.97 -22.76
N ILE A 129 13.27 8.02 -22.24
CA ILE A 129 12.66 8.04 -20.90
C ILE A 129 11.61 6.93 -20.70
N LYS A 130 10.90 6.53 -21.78
CA LYS A 130 9.92 5.44 -21.73
C LYS A 130 10.56 4.10 -21.40
N VAL A 131 11.78 3.83 -21.87
CA VAL A 131 12.52 2.60 -21.53
C VAL A 131 12.92 2.62 -20.06
N PHE A 132 13.42 3.75 -19.58
CA PHE A 132 13.72 3.94 -18.14
C PHE A 132 12.47 3.71 -17.28
N GLN A 133 11.35 4.32 -17.64
CA GLN A 133 10.07 4.12 -16.94
C GLN A 133 9.63 2.65 -16.95
N ALA A 134 9.75 1.96 -18.09
CA ALA A 134 9.39 0.54 -18.21
C ALA A 134 10.27 -0.34 -17.32
N ILE A 135 11.58 -0.11 -17.27
CA ILE A 135 12.51 -0.88 -16.42
C ILE A 135 12.13 -0.74 -14.94
N PHE A 136 11.95 0.49 -14.45
CA PHE A 136 11.63 0.69 -13.02
C PHE A 136 10.19 0.29 -12.66
N SER A 137 9.24 0.45 -13.59
CA SER A 137 7.87 -0.05 -13.38
C SER A 137 7.78 -1.57 -13.36
N SER A 138 8.70 -2.29 -14.02
CA SER A 138 8.65 -3.76 -14.09
C SER A 138 8.86 -4.45 -12.74
N THR A 139 9.48 -3.78 -11.76
CA THR A 139 9.64 -4.35 -10.42
C THR A 139 8.31 -4.63 -9.72
N VAL A 140 7.23 -3.93 -10.08
CA VAL A 140 5.86 -4.20 -9.57
C VAL A 140 5.39 -5.62 -9.94
N ALA A 141 5.86 -6.17 -11.06
CA ALA A 141 5.48 -7.49 -11.52
C ALA A 141 6.19 -8.63 -10.78
N SER A 142 7.25 -8.35 -10.00
CA SER A 142 7.97 -9.38 -9.26
C SER A 142 7.25 -9.74 -7.96
N SER A 143 7.17 -11.05 -7.66
CA SER A 143 6.65 -11.49 -6.36
C SER A 143 7.71 -11.29 -5.27
N VAL A 144 7.24 -11.15 -4.01
CA VAL A 144 8.10 -11.03 -2.82
C VAL A 144 9.09 -12.19 -2.74
N ALA A 145 8.61 -13.41 -2.95
CA ALA A 145 9.46 -14.62 -2.88
C ALA A 145 10.57 -14.59 -3.94
N VAL A 146 10.25 -14.21 -5.17
CA VAL A 146 11.24 -14.10 -6.26
C VAL A 146 12.27 -13.02 -5.95
N ALA A 147 11.83 -11.85 -5.47
CA ALA A 147 12.72 -10.78 -5.06
C ALA A 147 13.70 -11.25 -3.95
N SER A 148 13.18 -11.93 -2.92
CA SER A 148 13.99 -12.46 -1.82
C SER A 148 15.03 -13.47 -2.29
N VAL A 149 14.67 -14.42 -3.18
CA VAL A 149 15.61 -15.40 -3.73
C VAL A 149 16.69 -14.73 -4.57
N ILE A 150 16.33 -13.74 -5.39
CA ILE A 150 17.31 -12.97 -6.19
C ILE A 150 18.29 -12.26 -5.24
N PHE A 151 17.81 -11.56 -4.23
CA PHE A 151 18.68 -10.87 -3.28
C PHE A 151 19.52 -11.83 -2.46
N PHE A 152 18.95 -12.95 -1.97
CA PHE A 152 19.71 -13.99 -1.30
C PHE A 152 20.88 -14.48 -2.15
N THR A 153 20.63 -14.76 -3.44
CA THR A 153 21.68 -15.22 -4.37
C THR A 153 22.75 -14.14 -4.58
N LEU A 154 22.36 -12.86 -4.65
CA LEU A 154 23.30 -11.76 -4.88
C LEU A 154 24.19 -11.46 -3.67
N VAL A 155 23.65 -11.56 -2.44
CA VAL A 155 24.38 -11.20 -1.21
C VAL A 155 24.90 -12.41 -0.43
N ASN A 156 24.73 -13.63 -0.96
CA ASN A 156 25.19 -14.86 -0.30
C ASN A 156 26.70 -14.79 -0.02
N PRO A 157 27.16 -15.05 1.22
CA PRO A 157 28.56 -14.90 1.60
C PRO A 157 29.53 -15.87 0.86
N GLN A 158 29.01 -17.01 0.38
CA GLN A 158 29.83 -18.02 -0.25
C GLN A 158 29.95 -17.86 -1.77
N VAL A 159 28.86 -17.54 -2.44
CA VAL A 159 28.75 -17.55 -3.91
C VAL A 159 28.18 -16.27 -4.51
N GLY A 160 27.74 -15.33 -3.67
CA GLY A 160 27.05 -14.12 -4.11
C GLY A 160 27.99 -13.16 -4.85
N TYR A 161 27.42 -12.40 -5.79
CA TYR A 161 28.13 -11.36 -6.53
C TYR A 161 28.67 -10.25 -5.60
N PHE A 162 27.94 -9.94 -4.52
CA PHE A 162 28.29 -8.93 -3.54
C PHE A 162 28.89 -9.49 -2.25
N LYS A 163 29.42 -10.72 -2.24
CA LYS A 163 29.99 -11.39 -1.08
C LYS A 163 31.10 -10.61 -0.36
N ASP A 164 31.88 -9.82 -1.12
CA ASP A 164 32.98 -9.03 -0.59
C ASP A 164 32.57 -7.65 -0.06
N VAL A 165 31.26 -7.33 -0.12
CA VAL A 165 30.72 -6.06 0.33
C VAL A 165 30.24 -6.19 1.78
N SER A 166 31.05 -5.73 2.72
CA SER A 166 30.83 -5.94 4.16
C SER A 166 29.49 -5.40 4.69
N TRP A 167 28.99 -4.30 4.16
CA TRP A 167 27.72 -3.71 4.59
C TRP A 167 26.47 -4.37 3.97
N LEU A 168 26.65 -5.31 3.03
CA LEU A 168 25.60 -6.16 2.46
C LEU A 168 25.72 -7.62 2.92
N SER A 169 26.74 -7.98 3.73
CA SER A 169 26.94 -9.34 4.19
C SER A 169 25.81 -9.84 5.07
N LEU A 170 25.43 -11.09 4.90
CA LEU A 170 24.46 -11.78 5.76
C LEU A 170 25.10 -12.35 7.05
N ASP A 171 26.44 -12.26 7.20
CA ASP A 171 27.16 -12.83 8.34
C ASP A 171 26.97 -12.04 9.64
N GLN A 172 26.63 -10.79 9.54
CA GLN A 172 26.43 -9.92 10.70
C GLN A 172 24.97 -9.44 10.79
N PRO A 173 24.35 -9.41 11.99
CA PRO A 173 22.94 -9.07 12.15
C PRO A 173 22.56 -7.69 11.58
N GLN A 174 23.45 -6.70 11.69
CA GLN A 174 23.18 -5.34 11.23
C GLN A 174 23.21 -5.22 9.70
N SER A 175 24.22 -5.83 9.04
CA SER A 175 24.32 -5.85 7.58
C SER A 175 23.25 -6.75 6.96
N ALA A 176 22.93 -7.86 7.60
CA ALA A 176 21.83 -8.74 7.18
C ALA A 176 20.49 -7.98 7.19
N MET A 177 20.16 -7.26 8.28
CA MET A 177 18.95 -6.44 8.37
C MET A 177 18.88 -5.38 7.24
N PHE A 178 20.01 -4.74 6.94
CA PHE A 178 20.07 -3.76 5.85
C PHE A 178 19.88 -4.42 4.48
N SER A 179 20.44 -5.59 4.24
CA SER A 179 20.29 -6.35 2.97
C SER A 179 18.84 -6.80 2.76
N VAL A 180 18.17 -7.27 3.81
CA VAL A 180 16.73 -7.58 3.78
C VAL A 180 15.91 -6.33 3.49
N ALA A 181 16.22 -5.22 4.15
CA ALA A 181 15.54 -3.94 3.89
C ALA A 181 15.73 -3.45 2.45
N LEU A 182 16.94 -3.63 1.89
CA LEU A 182 17.24 -3.25 0.51
C LEU A 182 16.44 -4.09 -0.50
N SER A 183 16.26 -5.40 -0.24
CA SER A 183 15.41 -6.25 -1.08
C SER A 183 13.95 -5.74 -1.11
N SER A 184 13.42 -5.35 0.05
CA SER A 184 12.09 -4.76 0.18
C SER A 184 11.98 -3.40 -0.53
N VAL A 185 13.01 -2.55 -0.41
CA VAL A 185 13.09 -1.27 -1.13
C VAL A 185 13.03 -1.51 -2.64
N TRP A 186 13.85 -2.42 -3.16
CA TRP A 186 13.88 -2.73 -4.59
C TRP A 186 12.51 -3.22 -5.09
N GLN A 187 11.87 -4.11 -4.35
CA GLN A 187 10.57 -4.66 -4.72
C GLN A 187 9.47 -3.59 -4.75
N ASN A 188 9.44 -2.69 -3.75
CA ASN A 188 8.44 -1.63 -3.67
C ASN A 188 8.79 -0.41 -4.53
N LEU A 189 9.99 -0.37 -5.12
CA LEU A 189 10.48 0.78 -5.87
C LEU A 189 9.60 1.11 -7.08
N GLY A 190 9.11 0.10 -7.80
CA GLY A 190 8.25 0.30 -8.96
C GLY A 190 6.91 0.95 -8.59
N LEU A 191 6.27 0.49 -7.52
CA LEU A 191 5.02 1.07 -7.03
C LEU A 191 5.23 2.54 -6.62
N THR A 192 6.26 2.80 -5.82
CA THR A 192 6.61 4.14 -5.37
C THR A 192 6.91 5.05 -6.57
N PHE A 193 7.71 4.56 -7.51
CA PHE A 193 8.07 5.27 -8.73
C PHE A 193 6.84 5.67 -9.56
N ILE A 194 5.92 4.72 -9.84
CA ILE A 194 4.73 4.97 -10.66
C ILE A 194 3.81 6.01 -10.00
N ILE A 195 3.55 5.87 -8.71
CA ILE A 195 2.63 6.77 -7.99
C ILE A 195 3.22 8.17 -7.89
N VAL A 196 4.51 8.30 -7.57
CA VAL A 196 5.18 9.61 -7.51
C VAL A 196 5.25 10.25 -8.90
N LEU A 197 5.55 9.47 -9.94
CA LEU A 197 5.58 9.97 -11.31
C LEU A 197 4.22 10.49 -11.76
N ALA A 198 3.14 9.76 -11.46
CA ALA A 198 1.78 10.19 -11.73
C ALA A 198 1.41 11.47 -10.95
N ALA A 199 1.79 11.56 -9.68
CA ALA A 199 1.59 12.75 -8.87
C ALA A 199 2.36 13.97 -9.40
N LEU A 200 3.61 13.77 -9.87
CA LEU A 200 4.39 14.84 -10.49
C LEU A 200 3.79 15.33 -11.82
N GLN A 201 3.19 14.42 -12.61
CA GLN A 201 2.51 14.75 -13.87
C GLN A 201 1.18 15.50 -13.64
N ALA A 202 0.57 15.37 -12.48
CA ALA A 202 -0.65 16.08 -12.10
C ALA A 202 -0.39 17.52 -11.62
N VAL A 203 0.87 17.91 -11.37
CA VAL A 203 1.23 19.29 -10.99
C VAL A 203 1.11 20.19 -12.22
N PRO A 204 0.28 21.27 -12.17
CA PRO A 204 0.13 22.20 -13.27
C PRO A 204 1.47 22.86 -13.67
N GLU A 205 1.75 22.94 -14.99
CA GLU A 205 3.00 23.48 -15.49
C GLU A 205 3.11 25.00 -15.22
N GLU A 206 1.97 25.69 -15.14
CA GLU A 206 1.85 27.12 -14.87
C GLU A 206 2.47 27.50 -13.51
N LEU A 207 2.36 26.62 -12.51
CA LEU A 207 2.98 26.85 -11.19
C LEU A 207 4.50 26.78 -11.26
N ASN A 208 5.04 25.93 -12.12
CA ASN A 208 6.48 25.83 -12.36
C ASN A 208 7.02 27.05 -13.14
N GLU A 209 6.25 27.55 -14.10
CA GLU A 209 6.58 28.74 -14.87
C GLU A 209 6.54 30.01 -14.01
N ALA A 210 5.47 30.20 -13.24
CA ALA A 210 5.33 31.31 -12.31
C ALA A 210 6.48 31.34 -11.29
N ALA A 211 6.81 30.19 -10.70
CA ALA A 211 7.93 30.07 -9.77
C ALA A 211 9.30 30.40 -10.42
N THR A 212 9.43 30.13 -11.70
CA THR A 212 10.65 30.47 -12.44
C THR A 212 10.75 31.98 -12.68
N LEU A 213 9.63 32.63 -12.98
CA LEU A 213 9.54 34.09 -13.11
C LEU A 213 9.83 34.81 -11.77
N ASP A 214 9.40 34.21 -10.64
CA ASP A 214 9.69 34.67 -9.29
C ASP A 214 11.15 34.41 -8.85
N GLY A 215 12.01 33.87 -9.71
CA GLY A 215 13.42 33.62 -9.44
C GLY A 215 13.69 32.39 -8.57
N PHE A 216 12.74 31.46 -8.44
CA PHE A 216 12.98 30.22 -7.69
C PHE A 216 13.91 29.28 -8.45
N GLY A 217 15.07 28.97 -7.88
CA GLY A 217 15.93 27.90 -8.38
C GLY A 217 15.26 26.51 -8.26
N ALA A 218 15.72 25.54 -9.06
CA ALA A 218 15.11 24.20 -9.17
C ALA A 218 14.92 23.48 -7.83
N VAL A 219 15.92 23.53 -6.93
CA VAL A 219 15.86 22.89 -5.61
C VAL A 219 14.80 23.56 -4.73
N ARG A 220 14.80 24.90 -4.68
CA ARG A 220 13.82 25.66 -3.88
C ARG A 220 12.40 25.43 -4.38
N ARG A 221 12.20 25.40 -5.70
CA ARG A 221 10.91 25.09 -6.33
C ARG A 221 10.44 23.69 -5.98
N PHE A 222 11.34 22.69 -6.05
CA PHE A 222 11.01 21.31 -5.69
C PHE A 222 10.48 21.21 -4.26
N PHE A 223 11.22 21.72 -3.27
CA PHE A 223 10.82 21.58 -1.87
C PHE A 223 9.66 22.50 -1.43
N ARG A 224 9.50 23.68 -2.04
CA ARG A 224 8.46 24.63 -1.65
C ARG A 224 7.16 24.54 -2.44
N ILE A 225 7.19 23.97 -3.63
CA ILE A 225 6.03 23.90 -4.51
C ILE A 225 5.71 22.43 -4.82
N THR A 226 6.64 21.71 -5.43
CA THR A 226 6.38 20.36 -5.92
C THR A 226 6.08 19.39 -4.75
N VAL A 227 6.95 19.32 -3.74
CA VAL A 227 6.78 18.39 -2.61
C VAL A 227 5.48 18.64 -1.84
N PRO A 228 5.07 19.88 -1.48
CA PRO A 228 3.78 20.12 -0.85
C PRO A 228 2.58 19.69 -1.71
N LEU A 229 2.63 19.90 -3.03
CA LEU A 229 1.55 19.50 -3.93
C LEU A 229 1.40 17.99 -4.06
N ILE A 230 2.51 17.24 -4.08
CA ILE A 230 2.48 15.78 -4.13
C ILE A 230 2.43 15.12 -2.74
N SER A 231 2.41 15.91 -1.66
CA SER A 231 2.44 15.37 -0.28
C SER A 231 1.32 14.39 0.05
N PRO A 232 0.08 14.49 -0.50
CA PRO A 232 -0.93 13.46 -0.27
C PRO A 232 -0.54 12.10 -0.85
N ALA A 233 0.12 12.08 -2.02
CA ALA A 233 0.63 10.87 -2.63
C ALA A 233 1.82 10.29 -1.84
N LEU A 234 2.70 11.15 -1.33
CA LEU A 234 3.82 10.73 -0.48
C LEU A 234 3.33 10.15 0.85
N LEU A 235 2.32 10.77 1.47
CA LEU A 235 1.71 10.24 2.70
C LEU A 235 1.04 8.88 2.45
N PHE A 236 0.28 8.75 1.36
CA PHE A 236 -0.31 7.46 0.95
C PHE A 236 0.78 6.39 0.80
N LEU A 237 1.85 6.69 0.09
CA LEU A 237 2.98 5.78 -0.10
C LEU A 237 3.67 5.44 1.22
N ALA A 238 3.88 6.42 2.10
CA ALA A 238 4.46 6.17 3.42
C ALA A 238 3.62 5.13 4.20
N ILE A 239 2.29 5.28 4.21
CA ILE A 239 1.38 4.33 4.87
C ILE A 239 1.46 2.95 4.23
N VAL A 240 1.44 2.86 2.90
CA VAL A 240 1.53 1.58 2.17
C VAL A 240 2.86 0.90 2.45
N LEU A 241 3.98 1.62 2.42
CA LEU A 241 5.30 1.06 2.70
C LEU A 241 5.45 0.62 4.16
N VAL A 242 4.88 1.35 5.12
CA VAL A 242 4.83 0.94 6.54
C VAL A 242 4.04 -0.35 6.70
N ILE A 243 2.86 -0.46 6.07
CA ILE A 243 2.07 -1.69 6.10
C ILE A 243 2.86 -2.84 5.46
N SER A 244 3.50 -2.62 4.32
CA SER A 244 4.34 -3.62 3.64
C SER A 244 5.53 -4.05 4.51
N ALA A 245 6.15 -3.11 5.22
CA ALA A 245 7.26 -3.42 6.13
C ALA A 245 6.82 -4.26 7.34
N LEU A 246 5.64 -3.99 7.90
CA LEU A 246 5.09 -4.78 9.01
C LEU A 246 4.62 -6.18 8.56
N GLN A 247 4.38 -6.38 7.27
CA GLN A 247 3.99 -7.66 6.67
C GLN A 247 5.17 -8.41 6.02
N ALA A 248 6.40 -7.96 6.23
CA ALA A 248 7.61 -8.46 5.58
C ALA A 248 8.07 -9.83 6.13
N TYR A 249 7.18 -10.84 6.15
CA TYR A 249 7.51 -12.19 6.61
C TYR A 249 8.38 -12.95 5.61
N ALA A 250 8.00 -12.95 4.33
CA ALA A 250 8.68 -13.76 3.32
C ALA A 250 10.13 -13.30 3.03
N GLN A 251 10.42 -12.01 3.11
CA GLN A 251 11.77 -11.49 2.97
C GLN A 251 12.67 -11.96 4.11
N ILE A 252 12.15 -11.97 5.33
CA ILE A 252 12.92 -12.34 6.52
C ILE A 252 13.14 -13.87 6.59
N GLU A 253 12.17 -14.67 6.13
CA GLU A 253 12.27 -16.14 6.16
C GLU A 253 13.24 -16.69 5.11
N VAL A 254 13.38 -16.01 3.95
CA VAL A 254 14.23 -16.48 2.83
C VAL A 254 15.65 -15.96 2.92
N LEU A 255 15.88 -14.76 3.45
CA LEU A 255 17.18 -14.11 3.57
C LEU A 255 17.81 -14.37 4.93
#